data_336ce47d9242378c4603bc95a24bc3af
#
_entry.id   336ce47d9242378c4603bc95a24bc3af
#
_cell.length_a   1.000
_cell.length_b   1.000
_cell.length_c   1.000
_cell.angle_alpha   90.00
_cell.angle_beta   90.00
_cell.angle_gamma   90.00
#
_symmetry.space_group_name_H-M   'P 1'
#
loop_
_entity.id
_entity.type
_entity.pdbx_description
1 polymer ?
#
loop_
_entity_poly.entity_id
_entity_poly.type
_entity_poly.pdbx_seq_one_letter_code
_entity_poly.pdbx_strand_id
1 'polypeptide(L)'
;AVRFATNSTAIATKWVTKRNNSMSHMAMVGVKGLDLYVLKSGKWRYVRCARPKGKENEGVIISDMKGEMNEYMLYLPLYDGIETLEIGIEEKAVIRQPQVESPVTERPVICYGTSITQGGCATRPGMAYTNILSRMLNREVVNLGFSGHGHLEYEIAELMTHRNPSVIVMDFIPNVSASMLNERIERFMSIIEDKIPGVQILFIEHVPFPLAEFNLKKGEWVEESNEALRKAFRELKKKGYQNLHYLKSEHLLGCLLYTSPSPRD
;
A
#
# COMPACT_ATOMS: atom_id res chain seq x y z
N ALA A 1 0.24 9.65 -3.24
CA ALA A 1 0.68 10.11 -4.56
C ALA A 1 0.36 11.59 -4.75
N VAL A 2 1.12 12.29 -5.57
CA VAL A 2 0.83 13.68 -6.00
C VAL A 2 0.24 13.62 -7.40
N ARG A 3 -0.89 14.31 -7.60
CA ARG A 3 -1.54 14.40 -8.91
C ARG A 3 -1.44 15.81 -9.46
N PHE A 4 -1.19 15.93 -10.75
CA PHE A 4 -1.11 17.20 -11.45
C PHE A 4 -1.40 17.00 -12.93
N ALA A 5 -1.71 18.09 -13.65
CA ALA A 5 -1.82 18.10 -15.10
C ALA A 5 -0.82 19.09 -15.69
N THR A 6 -0.19 18.74 -16.82
CA THR A 6 0.74 19.64 -17.54
C THR A 6 0.78 19.31 -19.02
N ASN A 7 1.10 20.33 -19.81
CA ASN A 7 1.42 20.23 -21.24
C ASN A 7 2.92 20.33 -21.51
N SER A 8 3.76 20.18 -20.49
CA SER A 8 5.21 20.24 -20.66
C SER A 8 5.71 19.10 -21.55
N THR A 9 6.72 19.37 -22.35
CA THR A 9 7.42 18.33 -23.14
C THR A 9 8.46 17.59 -22.30
N ALA A 10 8.76 18.07 -21.09
CA ALA A 10 9.64 17.41 -20.12
C ALA A 10 9.09 17.53 -18.69
N ILE A 11 9.34 16.52 -17.86
CA ILE A 11 9.03 16.53 -16.43
C ILE A 11 10.30 16.15 -15.67
N ALA A 12 10.69 17.03 -14.75
CA ALA A 12 11.78 16.80 -13.81
C ALA A 12 11.26 16.75 -12.38
N THR A 13 12.06 16.23 -11.48
CA THR A 13 11.78 16.25 -10.04
C THR A 13 13.03 16.56 -9.26
N LYS A 14 12.85 17.25 -8.14
CA LYS A 14 13.86 17.42 -7.09
C LYS A 14 13.20 17.03 -5.77
N TRP A 15 13.85 16.15 -5.00
CA TRP A 15 13.29 15.71 -3.71
C TRP A 15 14.38 15.40 -2.70
N VAL A 16 14.06 15.66 -1.44
CA VAL A 16 14.90 15.36 -0.29
C VAL A 16 14.19 14.33 0.56
N THR A 17 14.87 13.23 0.85
CA THR A 17 14.34 12.17 1.74
C THR A 17 14.69 12.45 3.19
N LYS A 18 13.84 11.99 4.14
CA LYS A 18 14.05 12.26 5.58
C LYS A 18 15.31 11.59 6.12
N ARG A 19 15.56 10.33 5.76
CA ARG A 19 16.55 9.48 6.44
C ARG A 19 17.66 8.94 5.53
N ASN A 20 17.54 9.07 4.22
CA ASN A 20 18.43 8.42 3.24
C ASN A 20 18.52 6.89 3.46
N ASN A 21 17.39 6.25 3.72
CA ASN A 21 17.33 4.82 4.00
C ASN A 21 17.86 3.97 2.83
N SER A 22 18.45 2.84 3.18
CA SER A 22 18.77 1.76 2.26
C SER A 22 18.40 0.42 2.89
N MET A 23 17.98 -0.53 2.06
CA MET A 23 17.57 -1.87 2.48
C MET A 23 18.21 -2.87 1.53
N SER A 24 18.95 -3.84 2.09
CA SER A 24 19.72 -4.81 1.29
C SER A 24 18.86 -5.72 0.40
N HIS A 25 17.61 -5.90 0.78
CA HIS A 25 16.63 -6.79 0.12
C HIS A 25 15.60 -6.03 -0.72
N MET A 26 15.69 -4.71 -0.86
CA MET A 26 14.73 -3.91 -1.60
C MET A 26 15.41 -2.94 -2.56
N ALA A 27 14.87 -2.83 -3.77
CA ALA A 27 15.39 -1.87 -4.75
C ALA A 27 15.31 -0.42 -4.22
N MET A 28 16.40 0.34 -4.37
CA MET A 28 16.48 1.73 -3.91
C MET A 28 15.37 2.62 -4.47
N VAL A 29 14.89 2.33 -5.69
CA VAL A 29 13.75 3.05 -6.28
C VAL A 29 12.47 2.80 -5.48
N GLY A 30 12.24 1.59 -5.01
CA GLY A 30 11.11 1.28 -4.11
C GLY A 30 11.26 1.96 -2.76
N VAL A 31 12.48 1.95 -2.18
CA VAL A 31 12.76 2.53 -0.86
C VAL A 31 12.55 4.04 -0.85
N LYS A 32 13.19 4.79 -1.79
CA LYS A 32 13.26 6.26 -1.77
C LYS A 32 13.15 6.95 -3.13
N GLY A 33 12.81 6.23 -4.19
CA GLY A 33 12.56 6.81 -5.52
C GLY A 33 11.12 7.28 -5.72
N LEU A 34 10.88 7.88 -6.88
CA LEU A 34 9.56 8.33 -7.30
C LEU A 34 9.12 7.56 -8.55
N ASP A 35 7.82 7.47 -8.78
CA ASP A 35 7.27 6.64 -9.87
C ASP A 35 6.15 7.39 -10.61
N LEU A 36 6.39 7.76 -11.87
CA LEU A 36 5.49 8.59 -12.67
C LEU A 36 4.56 7.75 -13.54
N TYR A 37 3.28 8.07 -13.48
CA TYR A 37 2.22 7.51 -14.32
C TYR A 37 1.49 8.62 -15.06
N VAL A 38 0.93 8.32 -16.22
CA VAL A 38 0.08 9.20 -17.03
C VAL A 38 -1.30 8.57 -17.25
N LEU A 39 -2.34 9.37 -17.19
CA LEU A 39 -3.71 8.93 -17.52
C LEU A 39 -3.91 8.99 -19.03
N LYS A 40 -4.12 7.84 -19.66
CA LYS A 40 -4.42 7.70 -21.09
C LYS A 40 -5.59 6.78 -21.32
N SER A 41 -6.61 7.25 -22.03
CA SER A 41 -7.83 6.47 -22.33
C SER A 41 -8.46 5.85 -21.06
N GLY A 42 -8.55 6.63 -19.98
CA GLY A 42 -9.14 6.23 -18.70
C GLY A 42 -8.28 5.25 -17.88
N LYS A 43 -7.04 4.97 -18.28
CA LYS A 43 -6.14 4.04 -17.57
C LYS A 43 -4.81 4.70 -17.24
N TRP A 44 -4.34 4.49 -16.00
CA TRP A 44 -3.02 4.88 -15.56
C TRP A 44 -1.94 4.01 -16.18
N ARG A 45 -1.06 4.61 -16.96
CA ARG A 45 0.07 3.93 -17.61
C ARG A 45 1.37 4.38 -16.99
N TYR A 46 2.25 3.44 -16.71
CA TYR A 46 3.60 3.72 -16.26
C TYR A 46 4.38 4.52 -17.32
N VAL A 47 5.07 5.55 -16.84
CA VAL A 47 5.98 6.37 -17.67
C VAL A 47 7.42 6.02 -17.37
N ARG A 48 7.88 6.35 -16.16
CA ARG A 48 9.26 6.10 -15.72
C ARG A 48 9.39 6.35 -14.22
N CYS A 49 10.47 5.83 -13.61
CA CYS A 49 10.83 6.14 -12.24
C CYS A 49 11.98 7.15 -12.18
N ALA A 50 11.96 8.03 -11.18
CA ALA A 50 13.09 8.84 -10.78
C ALA A 50 13.97 8.03 -9.82
N ARG A 51 15.23 7.81 -10.22
CA ARG A 51 16.18 6.97 -9.48
C ARG A 51 16.90 7.81 -8.43
N PRO A 52 16.84 7.40 -7.15
CA PRO A 52 17.54 8.13 -6.10
C PRO A 52 19.05 7.87 -6.17
N LYS A 53 19.83 8.89 -5.83
CA LYS A 53 21.29 8.81 -5.69
C LYS A 53 21.74 8.91 -4.24
N GLY A 54 20.96 9.58 -3.40
CA GLY A 54 21.29 9.85 -2.02
C GLY A 54 20.10 10.40 -1.21
N LYS A 55 20.37 11.27 -0.25
CA LYS A 55 19.34 11.98 0.50
C LYS A 55 18.70 13.06 -0.39
N GLU A 56 19.51 13.83 -1.10
CA GLU A 56 19.11 14.86 -2.06
C GLU A 56 19.16 14.29 -3.47
N ASN A 57 18.11 14.49 -4.23
CA ASN A 57 17.93 13.88 -5.52
C ASN A 57 17.29 14.87 -6.50
N GLU A 58 17.77 14.86 -7.73
CA GLU A 58 17.16 15.61 -8.83
C GLU A 58 17.40 14.91 -10.17
N GLY A 59 16.55 15.21 -11.12
CA GLY A 59 16.72 14.74 -12.50
C GLY A 59 15.45 14.82 -13.33
N VAL A 60 15.67 14.78 -14.65
CA VAL A 60 14.58 14.66 -15.61
C VAL A 60 14.04 13.23 -15.58
N ILE A 61 12.73 13.09 -15.34
CA ILE A 61 12.06 11.79 -15.42
C ILE A 61 11.81 11.43 -16.88
N ILE A 62 11.29 12.36 -17.66
CA ILE A 62 10.96 12.18 -19.07
C ILE A 62 11.14 13.49 -19.83
N SER A 63 11.53 13.41 -21.10
CA SER A 63 11.62 14.49 -22.08
C SER A 63 11.02 14.08 -23.42
N ASP A 64 11.02 14.99 -24.35
CA ASP A 64 10.60 14.77 -25.75
C ASP A 64 9.13 14.31 -25.89
N MET A 65 8.26 14.78 -24.99
CA MET A 65 6.82 14.56 -25.07
C MET A 65 6.17 15.53 -26.07
N LYS A 66 4.95 15.24 -26.52
CA LYS A 66 4.22 16.01 -27.54
C LYS A 66 3.72 17.40 -27.09
N GLY A 67 3.85 17.77 -25.81
CA GLY A 67 3.33 19.05 -25.31
C GLY A 67 1.80 19.12 -25.19
N GLU A 68 1.13 17.98 -25.16
CA GLU A 68 -0.31 17.89 -24.94
C GLU A 68 -0.62 17.90 -23.43
N MET A 69 -1.75 18.55 -23.05
CA MET A 69 -2.21 18.53 -21.67
C MET A 69 -2.57 17.09 -21.26
N ASN A 70 -1.88 16.56 -20.27
CA ASN A 70 -2.12 15.24 -19.72
C ASN A 70 -2.16 15.28 -18.21
N GLU A 71 -2.85 14.33 -17.61
CA GLU A 71 -2.89 14.13 -16.17
C GLU A 71 -1.83 13.12 -15.74
N TYR A 72 -1.12 13.45 -14.69
CA TYR A 72 -0.03 12.66 -14.13
C TYR A 72 -0.28 12.30 -12.67
N MET A 73 0.28 11.17 -12.26
CA MET A 73 0.32 10.72 -10.87
C MET A 73 1.76 10.32 -10.53
N LEU A 74 2.32 10.96 -9.51
CA LEU A 74 3.65 10.72 -9.00
C LEU A 74 3.54 10.00 -7.66
N TYR A 75 3.87 8.71 -7.64
CA TYR A 75 3.96 7.96 -6.39
C TYR A 75 5.23 8.29 -5.64
N LEU A 76 5.09 8.37 -4.31
CA LEU A 76 6.15 8.71 -3.37
C LEU A 76 6.84 7.45 -2.84
N PRO A 77 8.02 7.57 -2.22
CA PRO A 77 8.76 6.45 -1.65
C PRO A 77 7.93 5.60 -0.70
N LEU A 78 8.23 4.30 -0.64
CA LEU A 78 7.51 3.36 0.24
C LEU A 78 8.11 3.27 1.64
N TYR A 79 9.43 3.48 1.79
CA TYR A 79 10.16 3.27 3.05
C TYR A 79 10.94 4.46 3.57
N ASP A 80 11.07 5.52 2.77
CA ASP A 80 11.64 6.78 3.25
C ASP A 80 10.61 7.90 3.12
N GLY A 81 10.54 8.77 4.09
CA GLY A 81 9.70 9.96 4.02
C GLY A 81 10.33 11.01 3.10
N ILE A 82 9.50 11.93 2.60
CA ILE A 82 9.95 13.11 1.86
C ILE A 82 9.90 14.34 2.76
N GLU A 83 10.98 15.13 2.76
CA GLU A 83 11.02 16.45 3.38
C GLU A 83 10.54 17.52 2.39
N THR A 84 11.07 17.48 1.17
CA THR A 84 10.70 18.42 0.10
C THR A 84 10.52 17.69 -1.21
N LEU A 85 9.59 18.16 -2.03
CA LEU A 85 9.34 17.69 -3.39
C LEU A 85 9.01 18.87 -4.30
N GLU A 86 9.78 19.00 -5.35
CA GLU A 86 9.54 19.95 -6.42
C GLU A 86 9.30 19.19 -7.73
N ILE A 87 8.35 19.67 -8.53
CA ILE A 87 8.07 19.17 -9.89
C ILE A 87 8.48 20.25 -10.86
N GLY A 88 9.47 19.97 -11.68
CA GLY A 88 9.97 20.86 -12.72
C GLY A 88 9.29 20.60 -14.05
N ILE A 89 8.91 21.69 -14.72
CA ILE A 89 8.37 21.72 -16.08
C ILE A 89 9.12 22.78 -16.90
N GLU A 90 8.94 22.79 -18.21
CA GLU A 90 9.50 23.85 -19.05
C GLU A 90 8.85 25.20 -18.75
N GLU A 91 9.61 26.29 -18.91
CA GLU A 91 9.20 27.67 -18.57
C GLU A 91 7.88 28.10 -19.21
N LYS A 92 7.64 27.69 -20.46
CA LYS A 92 6.41 28.03 -21.21
C LYS A 92 5.25 27.09 -21.01
N ALA A 93 5.47 25.97 -20.26
CA ALA A 93 4.45 25.02 -20.02
C ALA A 93 3.57 25.42 -18.82
N VAL A 94 2.39 24.86 -18.78
CA VAL A 94 1.42 25.09 -17.70
C VAL A 94 1.35 23.84 -16.79
N ILE A 95 1.37 24.05 -15.48
CA ILE A 95 1.01 23.03 -14.48
C ILE A 95 -0.25 23.46 -13.74
N ARG A 96 -1.18 22.55 -13.51
CA ARG A 96 -2.45 22.81 -12.84
C ARG A 96 -2.95 21.61 -12.04
N GLN A 97 -3.97 21.85 -11.22
CA GLN A 97 -4.70 20.78 -10.53
C GLN A 97 -5.32 19.81 -11.55
N PRO A 98 -5.37 18.50 -11.24
CA PRO A 98 -6.03 17.51 -12.09
C PRO A 98 -7.52 17.82 -12.19
N GLN A 99 -8.11 17.55 -13.36
CA GLN A 99 -9.54 17.78 -13.62
C GLN A 99 -10.33 16.47 -13.66
N VAL A 100 -9.66 15.36 -13.85
CA VAL A 100 -10.29 14.04 -13.84
C VAL A 100 -10.16 13.45 -12.45
N GLU A 101 -11.27 13.09 -11.82
CA GLU A 101 -11.26 12.37 -10.56
C GLU A 101 -10.91 10.89 -10.80
N SER A 102 -9.62 10.59 -10.77
CA SER A 102 -9.12 9.23 -10.96
C SER A 102 -7.77 9.08 -10.23
N PRO A 103 -7.67 8.21 -9.22
CA PRO A 103 -8.75 7.41 -8.62
C PRO A 103 -9.78 8.25 -7.86
N VAL A 104 -11.00 7.73 -7.74
CA VAL A 104 -12.07 8.33 -6.93
C VAL A 104 -11.68 8.31 -5.45
N THR A 105 -11.80 9.45 -4.78
CA THR A 105 -11.36 9.63 -3.39
C THR A 105 -12.47 9.43 -2.36
N GLU A 106 -13.72 9.50 -2.79
CA GLU A 106 -14.87 9.25 -1.91
C GLU A 106 -14.93 7.78 -1.48
N ARG A 107 -15.15 7.55 -0.20
CA ARG A 107 -15.22 6.21 0.41
C ARG A 107 -14.07 5.30 -0.01
N PRO A 108 -12.82 5.61 0.39
CA PRO A 108 -11.65 4.86 -0.03
C PRO A 108 -11.66 3.42 0.49
N VAL A 109 -10.82 2.58 -0.07
CA VAL A 109 -10.41 1.33 0.56
C VAL A 109 -9.27 1.64 1.52
N ILE A 110 -9.33 1.14 2.75
CA ILE A 110 -8.21 1.22 3.70
C ILE A 110 -7.55 -0.14 3.79
N CYS A 111 -6.25 -0.23 3.56
CA CYS A 111 -5.46 -1.44 3.79
C CYS A 111 -4.60 -1.23 5.04
N TYR A 112 -4.93 -1.94 6.11
CA TYR A 112 -4.17 -1.96 7.35
C TYR A 112 -3.34 -3.24 7.44
N GLY A 113 -2.06 -3.11 7.73
CA GLY A 113 -1.20 -4.28 7.82
C GLY A 113 0.27 -3.98 8.14
N THR A 114 1.12 -4.81 7.61
CA THR A 114 2.54 -4.92 7.95
C THR A 114 3.45 -4.26 6.92
N SER A 115 4.73 -4.68 6.90
CA SER A 115 5.70 -4.33 5.84
C SER A 115 5.23 -4.76 4.45
N ILE A 116 4.46 -5.84 4.33
CA ILE A 116 3.91 -6.32 3.05
C ILE A 116 2.90 -5.29 2.52
N THR A 117 1.98 -4.86 3.37
CA THR A 117 1.01 -3.82 3.03
C THR A 117 1.69 -2.49 2.73
N GLN A 118 2.74 -2.11 3.48
CA GLN A 118 3.52 -0.91 3.20
C GLN A 118 4.15 -0.92 1.80
N GLY A 119 4.43 -2.08 1.25
CA GLY A 119 5.00 -2.29 -0.08
C GLY A 119 6.42 -2.85 -0.04
N GLY A 120 6.74 -3.64 1.00
CA GLY A 120 8.03 -4.32 1.13
C GLY A 120 8.39 -5.10 -0.12
N CYS A 121 9.64 -4.97 -0.56
CA CYS A 121 10.21 -5.59 -1.76
C CYS A 121 9.58 -5.18 -3.11
N ALA A 122 8.61 -4.26 -3.14
CA ALA A 122 8.17 -3.70 -4.40
C ALA A 122 9.33 -2.99 -5.10
N THR A 123 9.53 -3.27 -6.38
CA THR A 123 10.67 -2.77 -7.17
C THR A 123 10.66 -1.25 -7.34
N ARG A 124 9.50 -0.63 -7.24
CA ARG A 124 9.26 0.81 -7.34
C ARG A 124 7.92 1.18 -6.69
N PRO A 125 7.67 2.44 -6.31
CA PRO A 125 6.50 2.83 -5.54
C PRO A 125 5.16 2.40 -6.14
N GLY A 126 4.96 2.58 -7.43
CA GLY A 126 3.71 2.20 -8.10
C GLY A 126 3.43 0.69 -8.14
N MET A 127 4.40 -0.16 -7.73
CA MET A 127 4.25 -1.62 -7.68
C MET A 127 3.89 -2.15 -6.30
N ALA A 128 3.76 -1.32 -5.27
CA ALA A 128 3.09 -1.74 -4.05
C ALA A 128 1.66 -2.22 -4.40
N TYR A 129 1.23 -3.35 -3.84
CA TYR A 129 -0.06 -3.94 -4.23
C TYR A 129 -1.24 -3.00 -3.99
N THR A 130 -1.18 -2.18 -2.94
CA THR A 130 -2.18 -1.15 -2.64
C THR A 130 -2.29 -0.10 -3.76
N ASN A 131 -1.15 0.30 -4.36
CA ASN A 131 -1.12 1.22 -5.48
C ASN A 131 -1.61 0.58 -6.78
N ILE A 132 -1.33 -0.71 -7.00
CA ILE A 132 -1.88 -1.49 -8.11
C ILE A 132 -3.40 -1.58 -7.96
N LEU A 133 -3.88 -1.96 -6.78
CA LEU A 133 -5.30 -2.09 -6.47
C LEU A 133 -6.04 -0.77 -6.71
N SER A 134 -5.47 0.36 -6.26
CA SER A 134 -6.03 1.69 -6.49
C SER A 134 -6.25 1.99 -7.98
N ARG A 135 -5.26 1.68 -8.82
CA ARG A 135 -5.38 1.88 -10.28
C ARG A 135 -6.38 0.92 -10.93
N MET A 136 -6.44 -0.32 -10.45
CA MET A 136 -7.37 -1.33 -10.99
C MET A 136 -8.83 -1.01 -10.66
N LEU A 137 -9.09 -0.58 -9.44
CA LEU A 137 -10.44 -0.24 -8.96
C LEU A 137 -10.86 1.20 -9.32
N ASN A 138 -9.94 2.01 -9.83
CA ASN A 138 -10.10 3.45 -9.96
C ASN A 138 -10.62 4.11 -8.66
N ARG A 139 -10.13 3.65 -7.52
CA ARG A 139 -10.52 4.13 -6.18
C ARG A 139 -9.31 4.36 -5.31
N GLU A 140 -9.34 5.41 -4.48
CA GLU A 140 -8.27 5.65 -3.51
C GLU A 140 -8.11 4.43 -2.60
N VAL A 141 -6.87 3.98 -2.46
CA VAL A 141 -6.47 3.00 -1.46
C VAL A 141 -5.54 3.67 -0.48
N VAL A 142 -6.00 3.84 0.75
CA VAL A 142 -5.21 4.36 1.86
C VAL A 142 -4.35 3.23 2.41
N ASN A 143 -3.05 3.37 2.27
CA ASN A 143 -2.08 2.38 2.75
C ASN A 143 -1.69 2.70 4.18
N LEU A 144 -2.12 1.88 5.11
CA LEU A 144 -1.74 1.86 6.53
C LEU A 144 -0.91 0.60 6.84
N GLY A 145 0.09 0.33 6.02
CA GLY A 145 1.09 -0.70 6.25
C GLY A 145 2.22 -0.16 7.11
N PHE A 146 2.56 -0.90 8.17
CA PHE A 146 3.55 -0.50 9.16
C PHE A 146 4.59 -1.60 9.32
N SER A 147 5.79 -1.39 8.77
CA SER A 147 6.88 -2.38 8.83
C SER A 147 7.30 -2.67 10.28
N GLY A 148 7.22 -3.94 10.68
CA GLY A 148 7.52 -4.37 12.05
C GLY A 148 6.41 -4.05 13.08
N HIS A 149 5.30 -3.47 12.63
CA HIS A 149 4.13 -3.09 13.42
C HIS A 149 2.84 -3.59 12.75
N GLY A 150 1.73 -2.92 12.98
CA GLY A 150 0.42 -3.41 12.55
C GLY A 150 -0.10 -4.45 13.54
N HIS A 151 -0.01 -4.11 14.84
CA HIS A 151 -0.27 -5.00 15.97
C HIS A 151 -1.68 -4.82 16.55
N LEU A 152 -2.65 -4.41 15.73
CA LEU A 152 -4.01 -4.07 16.15
C LEU A 152 -4.02 -2.94 17.19
N GLU A 153 -3.27 -1.87 16.90
CA GLU A 153 -3.22 -0.65 17.72
C GLU A 153 -4.58 0.05 17.66
N TYR A 154 -5.16 0.34 18.82
CA TYR A 154 -6.53 0.91 18.91
C TYR A 154 -6.62 2.31 18.33
N GLU A 155 -5.56 3.09 18.43
CA GLU A 155 -5.45 4.41 17.84
C GLU A 155 -5.53 4.37 16.29
N ILE A 156 -5.04 3.29 15.69
CA ILE A 156 -5.16 3.08 14.24
C ILE A 156 -6.60 2.67 13.90
N ALA A 157 -7.27 1.85 14.71
CA ALA A 157 -8.68 1.57 14.53
C ALA A 157 -9.50 2.86 14.51
N GLU A 158 -9.26 3.76 15.47
CA GLU A 158 -9.91 5.08 15.51
C GLU A 158 -9.60 5.92 14.27
N LEU A 159 -8.32 6.01 13.87
CA LEU A 159 -7.90 6.77 12.69
C LEU A 159 -8.61 6.31 11.42
N MET A 160 -8.77 5.01 11.23
CA MET A 160 -9.44 4.45 10.05
C MET A 160 -10.91 4.90 9.94
N THR A 161 -11.58 5.15 11.06
CA THR A 161 -12.99 5.55 11.03
C THR A 161 -13.23 6.98 10.53
N HIS A 162 -12.20 7.85 10.55
CA HIS A 162 -12.31 9.24 10.11
C HIS A 162 -12.51 9.41 8.59
N ARG A 163 -12.24 8.40 7.79
CA ARG A 163 -12.30 8.46 6.33
C ARG A 163 -13.57 7.86 5.72
N ASN A 164 -14.48 7.33 6.54
CA ASN A 164 -15.69 6.62 6.08
C ASN A 164 -15.38 5.65 4.91
N PRO A 165 -14.57 4.61 5.13
CA PRO A 165 -14.12 3.73 4.06
C PRO A 165 -15.26 2.89 3.47
N SER A 166 -15.10 2.46 2.21
CA SER A 166 -15.98 1.45 1.62
C SER A 166 -15.65 0.04 2.10
N VAL A 167 -14.35 -0.23 2.29
CA VAL A 167 -13.82 -1.52 2.76
C VAL A 167 -12.58 -1.27 3.61
N ILE A 168 -12.43 -2.01 4.70
CA ILE A 168 -11.18 -2.12 5.45
C ILE A 168 -10.60 -3.50 5.18
N VAL A 169 -9.38 -3.54 4.66
CA VAL A 169 -8.61 -4.76 4.43
C VAL A 169 -7.64 -4.95 5.60
N MET A 170 -7.74 -6.09 6.27
CA MET A 170 -6.99 -6.45 7.47
C MET A 170 -5.89 -7.47 7.12
N ASP A 171 -4.68 -6.99 6.79
CA ASP A 171 -3.51 -7.75 6.33
C ASP A 171 -2.36 -7.66 7.36
N PHE A 172 -2.65 -8.01 8.61
CA PHE A 172 -1.76 -7.78 9.76
C PHE A 172 -1.09 -9.05 10.31
N ILE A 173 -1.57 -10.23 9.94
CA ILE A 173 -1.16 -11.52 10.52
C ILE A 173 0.36 -11.74 10.54
N PRO A 174 1.17 -11.32 9.55
CA PRO A 174 2.62 -11.52 9.59
C PRO A 174 3.33 -10.93 10.82
N ASN A 175 2.71 -10.01 11.55
CA ASN A 175 3.31 -9.38 12.73
C ASN A 175 2.53 -9.63 14.03
N VAL A 176 1.42 -10.37 14.00
CA VAL A 176 0.54 -10.58 15.15
C VAL A 176 0.57 -12.06 15.57
N SER A 177 1.01 -12.32 16.80
CA SER A 177 0.92 -13.67 17.39
C SER A 177 -0.52 -14.04 17.73
N ALA A 178 -0.79 -15.34 17.86
CA ALA A 178 -2.11 -15.85 18.29
C ALA A 178 -2.55 -15.24 19.64
N SER A 179 -1.62 -15.05 20.58
CA SER A 179 -1.91 -14.42 21.87
C SER A 179 -2.34 -12.96 21.70
N MET A 180 -1.56 -12.18 20.94
CA MET A 180 -1.87 -10.77 20.67
C MET A 180 -3.19 -10.62 19.92
N LEU A 181 -3.47 -11.51 18.97
CA LEU A 181 -4.74 -11.52 18.25
C LEU A 181 -5.92 -11.71 19.21
N ASN A 182 -5.86 -12.74 20.06
CA ASN A 182 -6.91 -13.04 21.02
C ASN A 182 -7.15 -11.89 22.02
N GLU A 183 -6.08 -11.20 22.42
CA GLU A 183 -6.16 -10.06 23.35
C GLU A 183 -6.82 -8.83 22.73
N ARG A 184 -6.54 -8.55 21.45
CA ARG A 184 -6.78 -7.21 20.87
C ARG A 184 -7.92 -7.15 19.88
N ILE A 185 -8.22 -8.24 19.18
CA ILE A 185 -9.10 -8.21 18.01
C ILE A 185 -10.51 -7.73 18.34
N GLU A 186 -11.05 -8.17 19.47
CA GLU A 186 -12.42 -7.82 19.85
C GLU A 186 -12.58 -6.32 20.09
N ARG A 187 -11.69 -5.72 20.87
CA ARG A 187 -11.71 -4.28 21.14
C ARG A 187 -11.41 -3.47 19.89
N PHE A 188 -10.47 -3.92 19.07
CA PHE A 188 -10.15 -3.28 17.80
C PHE A 188 -11.39 -3.22 16.89
N MET A 189 -12.12 -4.33 16.80
CA MET A 189 -13.34 -4.42 16.00
C MET A 189 -14.50 -3.60 16.57
N SER A 190 -14.66 -3.56 17.91
CA SER A 190 -15.71 -2.73 18.52
C SER A 190 -15.52 -1.24 18.23
N ILE A 191 -14.28 -0.74 18.26
CA ILE A 191 -13.98 0.67 17.91
C ILE A 191 -14.46 1.00 16.49
N ILE A 192 -14.23 0.10 15.54
CA ILE A 192 -14.66 0.30 14.15
C ILE A 192 -16.19 0.25 14.05
N GLU A 193 -16.82 -0.78 14.62
CA GLU A 193 -18.29 -0.97 14.54
C GLU A 193 -19.06 0.17 15.21
N ASP A 194 -18.58 0.66 16.36
CA ASP A 194 -19.21 1.76 17.09
C ASP A 194 -19.24 3.08 16.29
N LYS A 195 -18.21 3.34 15.49
CA LYS A 195 -18.03 4.61 14.76
C LYS A 195 -18.52 4.57 13.32
N ILE A 196 -18.35 3.43 12.64
CA ILE A 196 -18.75 3.23 11.24
C ILE A 196 -19.47 1.87 11.08
N PRO A 197 -20.64 1.72 11.69
CA PRO A 197 -21.35 0.45 11.71
C PRO A 197 -21.63 -0.06 10.29
N GLY A 198 -21.44 -1.35 10.12
CA GLY A 198 -21.73 -2.01 8.86
C GLY A 198 -20.67 -1.82 7.76
N VAL A 199 -19.51 -1.23 8.06
CA VAL A 199 -18.40 -1.16 7.09
C VAL A 199 -17.95 -2.57 6.72
N GLN A 200 -17.66 -2.79 5.43
CA GLN A 200 -17.16 -4.09 4.97
C GLN A 200 -15.72 -4.31 5.45
N ILE A 201 -15.43 -5.44 6.05
CA ILE A 201 -14.10 -5.78 6.57
C ILE A 201 -13.64 -7.11 5.96
N LEU A 202 -12.48 -7.08 5.29
CA LEU A 202 -11.86 -8.23 4.68
C LEU A 202 -10.63 -8.64 5.48
N PHE A 203 -10.68 -9.81 6.11
CA PHE A 203 -9.51 -10.45 6.71
C PHE A 203 -8.74 -11.26 5.67
N ILE A 204 -7.42 -11.14 5.67
CA ILE A 204 -6.52 -11.86 4.77
C ILE A 204 -5.59 -12.76 5.60
N GLU A 205 -5.49 -14.03 5.23
CA GLU A 205 -4.52 -14.96 5.80
C GLU A 205 -3.08 -14.58 5.41
N HIS A 206 -2.16 -15.00 6.24
CA HIS A 206 -0.74 -14.94 5.92
C HIS A 206 -0.40 -15.92 4.81
N VAL A 207 0.25 -15.43 3.76
CA VAL A 207 0.79 -16.27 2.69
C VAL A 207 2.05 -16.99 3.20
N PRO A 208 2.25 -18.28 2.90
CA PRO A 208 3.45 -19.00 3.30
C PRO A 208 4.73 -18.30 2.79
N PHE A 209 5.75 -18.24 3.62
CA PHE A 209 7.08 -17.83 3.18
C PHE A 209 7.73 -18.92 2.33
N PRO A 210 8.62 -18.58 1.38
CA PRO A 210 9.40 -19.59 0.66
C PRO A 210 10.11 -20.57 1.60
N LEU A 211 10.64 -20.05 2.71
CA LEU A 211 11.34 -20.82 3.72
C LEU A 211 10.42 -21.79 4.50
N ALA A 212 9.11 -21.55 4.52
CA ALA A 212 8.16 -22.36 5.31
C ALA A 212 8.10 -23.82 4.85
N GLU A 213 8.38 -24.08 3.56
CA GLU A 213 8.46 -25.43 3.02
C GLU A 213 9.64 -26.23 3.57
N PHE A 214 10.75 -25.56 3.89
CA PHE A 214 12.01 -26.19 4.33
C PHE A 214 12.29 -26.01 5.81
N ASN A 215 11.66 -25.04 6.46
CA ASN A 215 11.79 -24.75 7.88
C ASN A 215 10.47 -25.04 8.59
N LEU A 216 10.39 -26.22 9.22
CA LEU A 216 9.17 -26.69 9.89
C LEU A 216 8.59 -25.68 10.88
N LYS A 217 9.45 -25.05 11.71
CA LYS A 217 8.99 -24.04 12.68
C LYS A 217 8.34 -22.83 12.01
N LYS A 218 8.84 -22.43 10.85
CA LYS A 218 8.25 -21.33 10.07
C LYS A 218 6.91 -21.73 9.45
N GLY A 219 6.81 -22.97 8.95
CA GLY A 219 5.56 -23.53 8.43
C GLY A 219 4.50 -23.64 9.52
N GLU A 220 4.85 -24.21 10.66
CA GLU A 220 3.98 -24.34 11.84
C GLU A 220 3.48 -22.97 12.31
N TRP A 221 4.37 -21.99 12.42
CA TRP A 221 4.00 -20.63 12.83
C TRP A 221 2.99 -19.96 11.87
N VAL A 222 3.15 -20.13 10.56
CA VAL A 222 2.18 -19.59 9.58
C VAL A 222 0.82 -20.25 9.77
N GLU A 223 0.79 -21.58 9.90
CA GLU A 223 -0.48 -22.30 10.07
C GLU A 223 -1.17 -21.98 11.40
N GLU A 224 -0.42 -21.91 12.50
CA GLU A 224 -0.95 -21.49 13.80
C GLU A 224 -1.54 -20.08 13.76
N SER A 225 -0.85 -19.14 13.08
CA SER A 225 -1.33 -17.76 12.92
C SER A 225 -2.61 -17.70 12.09
N ASN A 226 -2.67 -18.45 11.00
CA ASN A 226 -3.86 -18.51 10.14
C ASN A 226 -5.04 -19.21 10.87
N GLU A 227 -4.79 -20.27 11.62
CA GLU A 227 -5.85 -20.92 12.41
C GLU A 227 -6.37 -20.00 13.53
N ALA A 228 -5.48 -19.23 14.17
CA ALA A 228 -5.91 -18.22 15.15
C ALA A 228 -6.82 -17.17 14.49
N LEU A 229 -6.49 -16.71 13.28
CA LEU A 229 -7.33 -15.78 12.53
C LEU A 229 -8.68 -16.39 12.15
N ARG A 230 -8.70 -17.63 11.67
CA ARG A 230 -9.94 -18.37 11.35
C ARG A 230 -10.85 -18.48 12.57
N LYS A 231 -10.26 -18.77 13.74
CA LYS A 231 -11.00 -18.83 15.00
C LYS A 231 -11.56 -17.45 15.38
N ALA A 232 -10.74 -16.42 15.37
CA ALA A 232 -11.18 -15.05 15.67
C ALA A 232 -12.32 -14.60 14.74
N PHE A 233 -12.20 -14.88 13.44
CA PHE A 233 -13.25 -14.57 12.46
C PHE A 233 -14.58 -15.28 12.80
N ARG A 234 -14.54 -16.60 13.13
CA ARG A 234 -15.74 -17.36 13.53
C ARG A 234 -16.40 -16.77 14.80
N GLU A 235 -15.58 -16.40 15.79
CA GLU A 235 -16.09 -15.81 17.03
C GLU A 235 -16.72 -14.43 16.81
N LEU A 236 -16.10 -13.58 16.00
CA LEU A 236 -16.69 -12.28 15.61
C LEU A 236 -18.04 -12.46 14.88
N LYS A 237 -18.13 -13.43 13.96
CA LYS A 237 -19.41 -13.77 13.32
C LYS A 237 -20.49 -14.18 14.31
N LYS A 238 -20.15 -15.02 15.31
CA LYS A 238 -21.09 -15.42 16.38
C LYS A 238 -21.54 -14.24 17.24
N LYS A 239 -20.67 -13.22 17.42
CA LYS A 239 -21.00 -11.99 18.16
C LYS A 239 -21.86 -11.01 17.35
N GLY A 240 -22.23 -11.34 16.12
CA GLY A 240 -23.16 -10.56 15.32
C GLY A 240 -22.53 -9.65 14.27
N TYR A 241 -21.23 -9.64 14.09
CA TYR A 241 -20.60 -8.89 12.99
C TYR A 241 -20.95 -9.51 11.64
N GLN A 242 -21.83 -8.86 10.87
CA GLN A 242 -22.37 -9.40 9.61
C GLN A 242 -21.47 -9.13 8.40
N ASN A 243 -20.81 -7.96 8.37
CA ASN A 243 -20.09 -7.45 7.20
C ASN A 243 -18.61 -7.88 7.18
N LEU A 244 -18.33 -9.10 7.66
CA LEU A 244 -16.98 -9.68 7.64
C LEU A 244 -16.82 -10.62 6.46
N HIS A 245 -15.71 -10.46 5.76
CA HIS A 245 -15.26 -11.29 4.65
C HIS A 245 -13.92 -11.92 5.01
N TYR A 246 -13.62 -13.04 4.39
CA TYR A 246 -12.41 -13.80 4.68
C TYR A 246 -11.75 -14.27 3.38
N LEU A 247 -10.47 -14.02 3.23
CA LEU A 247 -9.66 -14.44 2.10
C LEU A 247 -8.55 -15.37 2.58
N LYS A 248 -8.63 -16.61 2.13
CA LYS A 248 -7.59 -17.62 2.43
C LYS A 248 -6.31 -17.33 1.66
N SER A 249 -5.20 -17.78 2.21
CA SER A 249 -3.88 -17.65 1.59
C SER A 249 -3.71 -18.45 0.30
N GLU A 250 -4.50 -19.50 0.13
CA GLU A 250 -4.50 -20.34 -1.08
C GLU A 250 -4.75 -19.49 -2.33
N HIS A 251 -3.83 -19.57 -3.29
CA HIS A 251 -3.91 -18.85 -4.58
C HIS A 251 -3.85 -17.32 -4.54
N LEU A 252 -3.52 -16.69 -3.40
CA LEU A 252 -3.30 -15.25 -3.34
C LEU A 252 -2.14 -14.78 -4.21
N LEU A 253 -1.12 -15.62 -4.34
CA LEU A 253 0.00 -15.41 -5.26
C LEU A 253 -0.20 -16.29 -6.47
N GLY A 254 0.16 -15.80 -7.67
CA GLY A 254 0.08 -16.59 -8.91
C GLY A 254 0.95 -17.86 -8.83
N CYS A 255 0.72 -18.81 -9.75
CA CYS A 255 1.35 -20.15 -9.72
C CYS A 255 2.88 -20.17 -9.73
N LEU A 256 3.54 -19.08 -10.09
CA LEU A 256 5.00 -18.94 -9.99
C LEU A 256 5.47 -18.27 -8.68
N LEU A 257 4.52 -17.87 -7.81
CA LEU A 257 4.78 -17.15 -6.57
C LEU A 257 3.94 -17.79 -5.45
N TYR A 258 4.21 -19.04 -5.13
CA TYR A 258 3.53 -19.74 -4.03
C TYR A 258 3.77 -19.10 -2.68
N THR A 259 4.79 -18.26 -2.59
CA THR A 259 5.28 -17.69 -1.35
C THR A 259 5.52 -16.19 -1.51
N SER A 260 5.38 -15.45 -0.43
CA SER A 260 5.61 -14.00 -0.42
C SER A 260 7.11 -13.69 -0.39
N PRO A 261 7.64 -12.84 -1.28
CA PRO A 261 8.95 -12.24 -1.11
C PRO A 261 8.89 -11.24 0.04
N SER A 262 8.90 -11.75 1.28
CA SER A 262 8.89 -10.91 2.48
C SER A 262 10.26 -10.25 2.68
N PRO A 263 10.31 -9.01 3.21
CA PRO A 263 11.58 -8.38 3.61
C PRO A 263 12.35 -9.15 4.69
N ARG A 264 11.76 -10.19 5.27
CA ARG A 264 12.35 -11.02 6.33
C ARG A 264 12.84 -12.37 5.85
N ASP A 265 12.70 -12.69 4.55
CA ASP A 265 13.13 -13.95 3.94
C ASP A 265 14.57 -13.90 3.45
#